data_e34bb8af29c2a07a89d70a520d0bc9ca
#
_entry.id   e34bb8af29c2a07a89d70a520d0bc9ca
#
_cell.length_a   1.000
_cell.length_b   1.000
_cell.length_c   1.000
_cell.angle_alpha   90.00
_cell.angle_beta   90.00
_cell.angle_gamma   90.00
#
_symmetry.space_group_name_H-M   'P 1'
#
loop_
_entity.id
_entity.type
_entity.pdbx_description
1 polymer ?
#
loop_
_entity_poly.entity_id
_entity_poly.type
_entity_poly.pdbx_seq_one_letter_code
_entity_poly.pdbx_strand_id
1 'polypeptide(L)'
;MSGEDEGTNWLDAIRNKNAITTSHSLNLAGGTERSKFSTGVSYTKQEGTLGKPVASDYQRFTVRMNSEHILWKEGDLDIITFGENLYYNHNESSGISEGNQYGNDISWMLRANPLVPIYNENGDYYMYDDLNKAGWFNYNSYTSNPI
;
A
#
# COMPACT_ATOMS: atom_id res chain seq x y z
N MET A 1 29.44 12.64 26.63
CA MET A 1 28.09 12.23 26.27
C MET A 1 27.17 12.78 27.33
N SER A 2 26.40 13.81 27.02
CA SER A 2 25.35 14.31 27.90
C SER A 2 24.25 13.27 27.91
N GLY A 3 23.85 12.79 29.09
CA GLY A 3 22.88 11.70 29.24
C GLY A 3 21.41 12.07 28.95
N GLU A 4 21.19 12.88 27.92
CA GLU A 4 19.87 13.36 27.49
C GLU A 4 19.50 12.98 26.05
N ASP A 5 20.31 12.16 25.37
CA ASP A 5 19.93 11.65 24.07
C ASP A 5 18.98 10.47 24.23
N GLU A 6 17.68 10.71 24.03
CA GLU A 6 16.62 9.70 24.10
C GLU A 6 16.78 8.56 23.08
N GLY A 7 17.81 8.61 22.22
CA GLY A 7 18.05 7.66 21.15
C GLY A 7 17.06 7.80 19.99
N THR A 8 17.33 7.08 18.91
CA THR A 8 16.50 7.08 17.71
C THR A 8 15.33 6.11 17.84
N ASN A 9 14.11 6.63 17.81
CA ASN A 9 12.90 5.81 17.68
C ASN A 9 12.66 5.48 16.20
N TRP A 10 13.24 4.39 15.74
CA TRP A 10 13.17 3.94 14.37
C TRP A 10 11.73 3.69 13.89
N LEU A 11 10.88 3.17 14.75
CA LEU A 11 9.48 2.93 14.40
C LEU A 11 8.72 4.24 14.12
N ASP A 12 8.97 5.27 14.91
CA ASP A 12 8.34 6.59 14.68
C ASP A 12 8.92 7.30 13.46
N ALA A 13 10.20 7.06 13.15
CA ALA A 13 10.87 7.61 11.98
C ALA A 13 10.24 7.17 10.66
N ILE A 14 9.83 5.89 10.57
CA ILE A 14 9.21 5.33 9.36
C ILE A 14 7.69 5.45 9.36
N ARG A 15 7.10 5.90 10.46
CA ARG A 15 5.66 5.97 10.60
C ARG A 15 5.06 7.08 9.73
N ASN A 16 4.05 6.72 8.95
CA ASN A 16 3.19 7.68 8.29
C ASN A 16 1.99 8.01 9.18
N LYS A 17 2.08 9.10 9.94
CA LYS A 17 1.01 9.55 10.86
C LYS A 17 -0.24 10.04 10.13
N ASN A 18 -0.10 10.37 8.85
CA ASN A 18 -1.15 10.95 8.02
C ASN A 18 -1.51 10.02 6.84
N ALA A 19 -1.44 8.70 7.04
CA ALA A 19 -1.84 7.75 6.01
C ALA A 19 -3.32 7.93 5.66
N ILE A 20 -3.60 8.19 4.39
CA ILE A 20 -4.94 8.48 3.89
C ILE A 20 -5.44 7.31 3.07
N THR A 21 -6.72 6.96 3.26
CA THR A 21 -7.45 6.09 2.35
C THR A 21 -8.49 6.91 1.61
N THR A 22 -8.42 6.88 0.29
CA THR A 22 -9.39 7.55 -0.59
C THR A 22 -10.11 6.50 -1.42
N SER A 23 -11.43 6.57 -1.47
CA SER A 23 -12.26 5.69 -2.29
C SER A 23 -13.30 6.49 -3.05
N HIS A 24 -13.40 6.21 -4.33
CA HIS A 24 -14.41 6.77 -5.22
C HIS A 24 -15.16 5.64 -5.89
N SER A 25 -16.47 5.75 -5.97
CA SER A 25 -17.30 4.80 -6.70
C SER A 25 -18.41 5.50 -7.43
N LEU A 26 -18.67 5.03 -8.65
CA LEU A 26 -19.77 5.45 -9.48
C LEU A 26 -20.54 4.21 -9.89
N ASN A 27 -21.85 4.21 -9.64
CA ASN A 27 -22.73 3.14 -10.05
C ASN A 27 -23.87 3.73 -10.90
N LEU A 28 -24.13 3.08 -12.01
CA LEU A 28 -25.21 3.42 -12.93
C LEU A 28 -26.07 2.18 -13.12
N ALA A 29 -27.35 2.33 -13.06
CA ALA A 29 -28.30 1.27 -13.36
C ALA A 29 -29.47 1.85 -14.14
N GLY A 30 -29.99 1.07 -15.05
CA GLY A 30 -31.13 1.47 -15.86
C GLY A 30 -31.69 0.31 -16.61
N GLY A 31 -32.80 0.54 -17.29
CA GLY A 31 -33.38 -0.50 -18.10
C GLY A 31 -34.75 -0.13 -18.63
N THR A 32 -35.26 -1.06 -19.42
CA THR A 32 -36.61 -1.12 -19.95
C THR A 32 -37.23 -2.44 -19.57
N GLU A 33 -38.46 -2.74 -20.03
CA GLU A 33 -39.08 -4.03 -19.82
C GLU A 33 -38.29 -5.21 -20.44
N ARG A 34 -37.47 -4.94 -21.47
CA ARG A 34 -36.67 -5.94 -22.19
C ARG A 34 -35.17 -5.92 -21.94
N SER A 35 -34.69 -4.87 -21.33
CA SER A 35 -33.25 -4.70 -21.12
C SER A 35 -33.02 -4.07 -19.79
N LYS A 36 -32.14 -4.68 -19.00
CA LYS A 36 -31.66 -4.14 -17.73
C LYS A 36 -30.13 -4.11 -17.73
N PHE A 37 -29.56 -3.07 -17.19
CA PHE A 37 -28.12 -3.01 -17.00
C PHE A 37 -27.76 -2.35 -15.66
N SER A 38 -26.64 -2.76 -15.16
CA SER A 38 -26.00 -2.16 -13.99
C SER A 38 -24.51 -2.14 -14.24
N THR A 39 -23.89 -0.98 -14.12
CA THR A 39 -22.43 -0.84 -14.23
C THR A 39 -21.91 -0.05 -13.05
N GLY A 40 -20.73 -0.45 -12.56
CA GLY A 40 -20.06 0.23 -11.48
C GLY A 40 -18.57 0.34 -11.75
N VAL A 41 -18.01 1.49 -11.43
CA VAL A 41 -16.56 1.75 -11.47
C VAL A 41 -16.15 2.20 -10.07
N SER A 42 -15.09 1.64 -9.55
CA SER A 42 -14.52 2.09 -8.27
C SER A 42 -13.00 2.19 -8.35
N TYR A 43 -12.48 3.20 -7.67
CA TYR A 43 -11.06 3.40 -7.45
C TYR A 43 -10.81 3.59 -5.98
N THR A 44 -9.83 2.87 -5.45
CA THR A 44 -9.37 3.00 -4.06
C THR A 44 -7.87 3.19 -4.06
N LYS A 45 -7.40 4.20 -3.33
CA LYS A 45 -5.99 4.40 -2.99
C LYS A 45 -5.87 4.40 -1.49
N GLN A 46 -4.93 3.62 -0.97
CA GLN A 46 -4.61 3.52 0.45
C GLN A 46 -3.11 3.71 0.65
N GLU A 47 -2.74 4.66 1.47
CA GLU A 47 -1.37 4.86 1.91
C GLU A 47 -1.04 3.98 3.10
N GLY A 48 0.16 3.42 3.11
CA GLY A 48 0.65 2.63 4.23
C GLY A 48 0.94 3.48 5.46
N THR A 49 0.72 2.90 6.62
CA THR A 49 1.02 3.54 7.93
C THR A 49 2.49 3.45 8.31
N LEU A 50 3.26 2.62 7.63
CA LEU A 50 4.69 2.43 7.81
C LEU A 50 5.40 2.52 6.45
N GLY A 51 6.73 2.76 6.48
CA GLY A 51 7.57 2.68 5.30
C GLY A 51 8.06 4.03 4.76
N LYS A 52 7.94 5.12 5.50
CA LYS A 52 8.62 6.37 5.10
C LYS A 52 10.15 6.19 5.15
N PRO A 53 10.90 6.81 4.22
CA PRO A 53 10.47 7.73 3.17
C PRO A 53 9.91 7.05 1.91
N VAL A 54 10.08 5.73 1.79
CA VAL A 54 9.52 4.95 0.70
C VAL A 54 8.04 4.69 1.00
N ALA A 55 7.16 5.31 0.21
CA ALA A 55 5.72 5.16 0.41
C ALA A 55 5.28 3.72 0.17
N SER A 56 4.57 3.17 1.13
CA SER A 56 3.83 1.93 0.97
C SER A 56 2.42 2.29 0.48
N ASP A 57 2.09 1.96 -0.75
CA ASP A 57 0.84 2.32 -1.39
C ASP A 57 0.10 1.09 -1.91
N TYR A 58 -1.20 1.12 -1.77
CA TYR A 58 -2.11 0.16 -2.41
C TYR A 58 -3.11 0.91 -3.27
N GLN A 59 -3.25 0.49 -4.52
CA GLN A 59 -4.24 1.03 -5.43
C GLN A 59 -5.07 -0.10 -6.03
N ARG A 60 -6.36 0.12 -6.15
CA ARG A 60 -7.28 -0.82 -6.77
C ARG A 60 -8.27 -0.09 -7.66
N PHE A 61 -8.35 -0.55 -8.89
CA PHE A 61 -9.36 -0.15 -9.85
C PHE A 61 -10.26 -1.33 -10.18
N THR A 62 -11.58 -1.14 -10.09
CA THR A 62 -12.55 -2.20 -10.34
C THR A 62 -13.63 -1.69 -11.28
N VAL A 63 -13.98 -2.51 -12.27
CA VAL A 63 -15.13 -2.32 -13.14
C VAL A 63 -16.06 -3.53 -13.01
N ARG A 64 -17.33 -3.27 -12.85
CA ARG A 64 -18.38 -4.27 -12.86
C ARG A 64 -19.43 -3.88 -13.87
N MET A 65 -19.89 -4.83 -14.67
CA MET A 65 -20.97 -4.63 -15.60
C MET A 65 -21.85 -5.89 -15.61
N ASN A 66 -23.12 -5.68 -15.40
CA ASN A 66 -24.12 -6.73 -15.50
C ASN A 66 -25.19 -6.23 -16.44
N SER A 67 -25.62 -7.07 -17.37
CA SER A 67 -26.74 -6.77 -18.21
C SER A 67 -27.59 -8.00 -18.47
N GLU A 68 -28.86 -7.79 -18.71
CA GLU A 68 -29.83 -8.81 -19.09
C GLU A 68 -30.72 -8.25 -20.19
N HIS A 69 -30.88 -9.01 -21.26
CA HIS A 69 -31.62 -8.61 -22.43
C HIS A 69 -32.56 -9.76 -22.86
N ILE A 70 -33.87 -9.46 -22.99
CA ILE A 70 -34.84 -10.38 -23.55
C ILE A 70 -34.78 -10.18 -25.08
N LEU A 71 -34.16 -11.17 -25.74
CA LEU A 71 -33.96 -11.14 -27.19
C LEU A 71 -35.23 -11.56 -27.95
N TRP A 72 -35.96 -12.53 -27.39
CA TRP A 72 -37.21 -13.01 -27.99
C TRP A 72 -38.25 -13.24 -26.90
N LYS A 73 -39.42 -12.65 -27.12
CA LYS A 73 -40.58 -12.79 -26.25
C LYS A 73 -41.77 -13.20 -27.09
N GLU A 74 -42.53 -14.16 -26.62
CA GLU A 74 -43.80 -14.60 -27.24
C GLU A 74 -44.93 -14.52 -26.21
N GLY A 75 -45.82 -13.58 -26.39
CA GLY A 75 -46.79 -13.21 -25.37
C GLY A 75 -46.11 -12.75 -24.08
N ASP A 76 -46.41 -13.42 -22.97
CA ASP A 76 -45.81 -13.15 -21.66
C ASP A 76 -44.59 -14.02 -21.36
N LEU A 77 -44.18 -14.90 -22.29
CA LEU A 77 -43.02 -15.78 -22.12
C LEU A 77 -41.76 -15.20 -22.75
N ASP A 78 -40.72 -15.09 -21.95
CA ASP A 78 -39.37 -14.73 -22.39
C ASP A 78 -38.69 -15.99 -22.95
N ILE A 79 -38.61 -16.10 -24.29
CA ILE A 79 -38.11 -17.30 -24.98
C ILE A 79 -36.60 -17.33 -24.98
N ILE A 80 -35.95 -16.19 -25.26
CA ILE A 80 -34.52 -16.08 -25.27
C ILE A 80 -34.08 -14.87 -24.45
N THR A 81 -33.32 -15.13 -23.41
CA THR A 81 -32.70 -14.09 -22.57
C THR A 81 -31.18 -14.21 -22.70
N PHE A 82 -30.53 -13.09 -22.90
CA PHE A 82 -29.06 -12.96 -22.92
C PHE A 82 -28.59 -12.17 -21.70
N GLY A 83 -27.67 -12.73 -20.97
CA GLY A 83 -27.08 -12.07 -19.80
C GLY A 83 -25.56 -11.94 -19.92
N GLU A 84 -25.05 -10.81 -19.50
CA GLU A 84 -23.62 -10.55 -19.40
C GLU A 84 -23.23 -10.19 -17.97
N ASN A 85 -22.10 -10.73 -17.53
CA ASN A 85 -21.49 -10.38 -16.25
C ASN A 85 -20.01 -10.19 -16.46
N LEU A 86 -19.54 -8.94 -16.41
CA LEU A 86 -18.14 -8.58 -16.51
C LEU A 86 -17.65 -8.06 -15.16
N TYR A 87 -16.54 -8.62 -14.71
CA TYR A 87 -15.79 -8.13 -13.57
C TYR A 87 -14.33 -7.97 -13.94
N TYR A 88 -13.82 -6.74 -13.85
CA TYR A 88 -12.42 -6.43 -14.03
C TYR A 88 -11.86 -5.81 -12.77
N ASN A 89 -10.69 -6.25 -12.34
CA ASN A 89 -9.99 -5.73 -11.18
C ASN A 89 -8.49 -5.60 -11.50
N HIS A 90 -7.96 -4.43 -11.23
CA HIS A 90 -6.53 -4.14 -11.34
C HIS A 90 -6.03 -3.62 -10.00
N ASN A 91 -5.01 -4.28 -9.45
CA ASN A 91 -4.40 -3.92 -8.19
C ASN A 91 -2.92 -3.63 -8.41
N GLU A 92 -2.46 -2.55 -7.81
CA GLU A 92 -1.05 -2.23 -7.67
C GLU A 92 -0.73 -2.09 -6.19
N SER A 93 0.37 -2.66 -5.76
CA SER A 93 0.84 -2.56 -4.38
C SER A 93 2.34 -2.36 -4.39
N SER A 94 2.77 -1.32 -3.70
CA SER A 94 4.16 -1.09 -3.36
C SER A 94 4.29 -1.03 -1.85
N GLY A 95 5.42 -1.45 -1.31
CA GLY A 95 5.59 -1.42 0.14
C GLY A 95 6.92 -1.94 0.61
N ILE A 96 7.07 -1.89 1.91
CA ILE A 96 8.21 -2.49 2.59
C ILE A 96 8.18 -4.01 2.44
N SER A 97 9.36 -4.62 2.39
CA SER A 97 9.48 -6.07 2.28
C SER A 97 8.99 -6.74 3.57
N GLU A 98 8.00 -7.61 3.41
CA GLU A 98 7.48 -8.49 4.48
C GLU A 98 7.98 -9.94 4.32
N GLY A 99 9.16 -10.11 3.70
CA GLY A 99 9.74 -11.42 3.42
C GLY A 99 9.90 -12.32 4.65
N ASN A 100 10.88 -13.19 4.61
CA ASN A 100 11.20 -14.06 5.75
C ASN A 100 11.84 -13.26 6.88
N GLN A 101 12.17 -13.94 8.00
CA GLN A 101 12.77 -13.30 9.19
C GLN A 101 14.09 -12.55 8.94
N TYR A 102 14.75 -12.77 7.79
CA TYR A 102 16.00 -12.14 7.40
C TYR A 102 15.81 -10.97 6.42
N GLY A 103 14.70 -10.95 5.67
CA GLY A 103 14.36 -9.91 4.69
C GLY A 103 13.10 -9.14 5.06
N ASN A 104 12.82 -8.94 6.33
CA ASN A 104 11.66 -8.21 6.82
C ASN A 104 12.10 -6.85 7.36
N ASP A 105 11.78 -5.80 6.64
CA ASP A 105 12.21 -4.42 6.97
C ASP A 105 11.67 -3.96 8.32
N ILE A 106 10.46 -4.35 8.70
CA ILE A 106 9.90 -4.03 10.03
C ILE A 106 10.74 -4.70 11.13
N SER A 107 11.13 -5.94 10.94
CA SER A 107 11.97 -6.67 11.89
C SER A 107 13.36 -6.04 12.03
N TRP A 108 13.92 -5.53 10.93
CA TRP A 108 15.18 -4.80 10.95
C TRP A 108 15.07 -3.51 11.75
N MET A 109 14.01 -2.74 11.54
CA MET A 109 13.76 -1.48 12.25
C MET A 109 13.55 -1.68 13.75
N LEU A 110 12.86 -2.75 14.14
CA LEU A 110 12.66 -3.10 15.55
C LEU A 110 13.97 -3.53 16.25
N ARG A 111 14.94 -4.02 15.49
CA ARG A 111 16.25 -4.45 15.98
C ARG A 111 17.33 -3.38 15.81
N ALA A 112 17.03 -2.32 15.09
CA ALA A 112 18.00 -1.26 14.83
C ALA A 112 18.51 -0.62 16.13
N ASN A 113 19.80 -0.34 16.16
CA ASN A 113 20.40 0.25 17.33
C ASN A 113 19.92 1.70 17.54
N PRO A 114 19.29 2.01 18.67
CA PRO A 114 18.75 3.34 18.93
C PRO A 114 19.85 4.42 19.07
N LEU A 115 21.12 4.05 19.25
CA LEU A 115 22.24 4.98 19.31
C LEU A 115 22.70 5.48 17.93
N VAL A 116 22.24 4.85 16.85
CA VAL A 116 22.54 5.30 15.49
C VAL A 116 21.55 6.41 15.13
N PRO A 117 22.02 7.59 14.71
CA PRO A 117 21.14 8.67 14.25
C PRO A 117 20.58 8.38 12.86
N ILE A 118 19.46 9.01 12.51
CA ILE A 118 18.85 8.88 11.16
C ILE A 118 19.73 9.59 10.11
N TYR A 119 20.22 10.77 10.46
CA TYR A 119 20.99 11.64 9.56
C TYR A 119 22.38 11.91 10.11
N ASN A 120 23.34 12.06 9.22
CA ASN A 120 24.70 12.53 9.56
C ASN A 120 24.73 14.06 9.68
N GLU A 121 25.90 14.62 9.98
CA GLU A 121 26.10 16.06 10.15
C GLU A 121 25.82 16.88 8.87
N ASN A 122 25.86 16.23 7.69
CA ASN A 122 25.57 16.86 6.41
C ASN A 122 24.08 16.82 6.04
N GLY A 123 23.25 16.10 6.81
CA GLY A 123 21.83 15.91 6.54
C GLY A 123 21.52 14.73 5.62
N ASP A 124 22.52 13.93 5.25
CA ASP A 124 22.34 12.67 4.51
C ASP A 124 21.99 11.53 5.46
N TYR A 125 21.40 10.44 4.95
CA TYR A 125 21.17 9.26 5.77
C TYR A 125 22.49 8.72 6.34
N TYR A 126 22.46 8.36 7.63
CA TYR A 126 23.61 7.83 8.33
C TYR A 126 23.95 6.44 7.83
N MET A 127 25.04 6.33 7.11
CA MET A 127 25.46 5.11 6.43
C MET A 127 26.58 4.39 7.20
N TYR A 128 26.90 3.19 6.72
CA TYR A 128 28.00 2.37 7.22
C TYR A 128 29.35 3.10 7.32
N ASP A 129 29.66 3.94 6.35
CA ASP A 129 30.90 4.73 6.34
C ASP A 129 30.93 5.77 7.47
N ASP A 130 29.78 6.27 7.89
CA ASP A 130 29.69 7.21 9.00
C ASP A 130 29.94 6.51 10.34
N LEU A 131 29.50 5.25 10.49
CA LEU A 131 29.85 4.41 11.65
C LEU A 131 31.37 4.20 11.77
N ASN A 132 32.03 3.95 10.65
CA ASN A 132 33.48 3.83 10.60
C ASN A 132 34.20 5.12 11.07
N LYS A 133 33.77 6.26 10.55
CA LYS A 133 34.31 7.56 10.92
C LYS A 133 34.08 7.87 12.39
N ALA A 134 32.96 7.46 12.95
CA ALA A 134 32.62 7.62 14.34
C ALA A 134 33.40 6.67 15.28
N GLY A 135 34.20 5.76 14.74
CA GLY A 135 35.03 4.85 15.51
C GLY A 135 34.26 3.72 16.17
N TRP A 136 33.13 3.34 15.63
CA TRP A 136 32.38 2.20 16.11
C TRP A 136 33.08 0.89 15.70
N PHE A 137 33.44 0.09 16.70
CA PHE A 137 34.08 -1.19 16.49
C PHE A 137 33.05 -2.34 16.60
N ASN A 138 33.26 -3.40 15.84
CA ASN A 138 32.42 -4.61 15.86
C ASN A 138 30.93 -4.37 15.45
N TYR A 139 30.71 -3.42 14.56
CA TYR A 139 29.40 -3.28 13.95
C TYR A 139 29.21 -4.34 12.85
N ASN A 140 27.99 -4.71 12.61
CA ASN A 140 27.59 -5.60 11.53
C ASN A 140 26.42 -4.98 10.75
N SER A 141 25.90 -5.68 9.74
CA SER A 141 24.79 -5.21 8.96
C SER A 141 23.53 -4.87 9.77
N TYR A 142 23.42 -5.35 11.00
CA TYR A 142 22.32 -5.03 11.91
C TYR A 142 22.49 -3.69 12.66
N THR A 143 23.64 -3.08 12.56
CA THR A 143 23.92 -1.77 13.17
C THR A 143 23.78 -0.60 12.20
N SER A 144 23.57 -0.87 10.90
CA SER A 144 23.34 0.17 9.90
C SER A 144 21.95 0.79 10.03
N ASN A 145 21.81 1.98 9.45
CA ASN A 145 20.53 2.65 9.33
C ASN A 145 19.55 1.78 8.49
N PRO A 146 18.37 1.46 9.00
CA PRO A 146 17.40 0.62 8.29
C PRO A 146 16.53 1.36 7.25
N ILE A 147 16.71 2.68 7.09
CA ILE A 147 15.97 3.53 6.14
C ILE A 147 16.72 3.65 4.83
#